data_e59b575538603a501407680c47338728
#
_entry.id   e59b575538603a501407680c47338728
#
_cell.length_a   1.000
_cell.length_b   1.000
_cell.length_c   1.000
_cell.angle_alpha   90.00
_cell.angle_beta   90.00
_cell.angle_gamma   90.00
#
_symmetry.space_group_name_H-M   'P 1'
#
loop_
_entity.id
_entity.type
_entity.pdbx_description
1 polymer ?
#
loop_
_entity_poly.entity_id
_entity_poly.type
_entity_poly.pdbx_seq_one_letter_code
_entity_poly.pdbx_strand_id
1 'polypeptide(L)'
;MQLGLSSEDLDFQAAAQDLICRTFPKGDPFDSGHAHEQRWHAAMAELGWEINKWPVAFGGPGWSATQHFIWERETTAAGLPAQVGGMGMGMLAPILFAYGTPEQQARFLPDIRANRVRWCQGYSEPEAGSDLAALRTRAVLEGDHYVIDGEKIWTSGAHQADWMFCLTRTNQEGKKQEGITFLLIDMRSPGVTVHPIVSIDGRHMFNRVTFEGVRTPAANRVGREGEGWTVAKGLLTHERTGQAYVSLSLSLLARLREAAASVPGASGRRLLDDPGFAGRLSLAAIELEALAMTELRTLSEVAMGEAPGAQSSMLKLKGTEIVQRMTEFFVEGAGPYAAPWFPEVRGPPETVGPDWAQPEMVRYLEGRAASIAGGSDEIQRNIIAKHVLRL
;
A
#
# COMPACT_ATOMS: atom_id res chain seq x y z
N MET A 1 20.43 -17.94 18.22
CA MET A 1 19.37 -17.48 17.30
C MET A 1 18.81 -18.70 16.61
N GLN A 2 17.56 -19.05 16.85
CA GLN A 2 16.91 -20.16 16.14
C GLN A 2 16.56 -19.64 14.74
N LEU A 3 17.19 -20.18 13.70
CA LEU A 3 16.98 -19.80 12.30
C LEU A 3 15.77 -20.52 11.64
N GLY A 4 15.02 -21.29 12.40
CA GLY A 4 13.86 -22.05 11.93
C GLY A 4 12.56 -21.57 12.56
N LEU A 5 11.45 -21.77 11.86
CA LEU A 5 10.10 -21.55 12.39
C LEU A 5 9.85 -22.48 13.58
N SER A 6 9.13 -21.99 14.60
CA SER A 6 8.66 -22.82 15.70
C SER A 6 7.56 -23.79 15.22
N SER A 7 7.20 -24.80 16.04
CA SER A 7 6.05 -25.66 15.71
C SER A 7 4.75 -24.86 15.56
N GLU A 8 4.53 -23.85 16.41
CA GLU A 8 3.37 -22.96 16.33
C GLU A 8 3.34 -22.16 15.02
N ASP A 9 4.51 -21.67 14.57
CA ASP A 9 4.62 -20.95 13.29
C ASP A 9 4.37 -21.88 12.09
N LEU A 10 4.80 -23.14 12.16
CA LEU A 10 4.54 -24.14 11.13
C LEU A 10 3.05 -24.52 11.07
N ASP A 11 2.40 -24.67 12.22
CA ASP A 11 0.95 -24.92 12.30
C ASP A 11 0.16 -23.72 11.72
N PHE A 12 0.59 -22.50 12.05
CA PHE A 12 0.01 -21.28 11.48
C PHE A 12 0.20 -21.21 9.95
N GLN A 13 1.40 -21.55 9.45
CA GLN A 13 1.67 -21.60 8.02
C GLN A 13 0.75 -22.60 7.31
N ALA A 14 0.58 -23.80 7.88
CA ALA A 14 -0.31 -24.81 7.33
C ALA A 14 -1.77 -24.33 7.30
N ALA A 15 -2.24 -23.66 8.36
CA ALA A 15 -3.58 -23.08 8.41
C ALA A 15 -3.77 -21.95 7.37
N ALA A 16 -2.77 -21.11 7.15
CA ALA A 16 -2.80 -20.08 6.12
C ALA A 16 -2.90 -20.68 4.71
N GLN A 17 -2.09 -21.70 4.42
CA GLN A 17 -2.13 -22.42 3.14
C GLN A 17 -3.46 -23.14 2.90
N ASP A 18 -4.04 -23.74 3.94
CA ASP A 18 -5.36 -24.38 3.86
C ASP A 18 -6.44 -23.35 3.53
N LEU A 19 -6.48 -22.21 4.24
CA LEU A 19 -7.42 -21.12 3.96
C LEU A 19 -7.32 -20.64 2.52
N ILE A 20 -6.11 -20.42 2.02
CA ILE A 20 -5.83 -19.98 0.65
C ILE A 20 -6.36 -21.01 -0.36
N CYS A 21 -5.96 -22.29 -0.19
CA CYS A 21 -6.31 -23.35 -1.13
C CYS A 21 -7.82 -23.65 -1.19
N ARG A 22 -8.52 -23.60 -0.03
CA ARG A 22 -9.98 -23.82 -0.01
C ARG A 22 -10.76 -22.64 -0.56
N THR A 23 -10.22 -21.42 -0.43
CA THR A 23 -10.90 -20.20 -0.93
C THR A 23 -10.65 -20.01 -2.42
N PHE A 24 -9.40 -20.18 -2.88
CA PHE A 24 -8.99 -20.06 -4.29
C PHE A 24 -8.20 -21.29 -4.71
N PRO A 25 -8.89 -22.38 -5.10
CA PRO A 25 -8.23 -23.59 -5.57
C PRO A 25 -7.45 -23.32 -6.86
N LYS A 26 -6.47 -24.17 -7.15
CA LYS A 26 -5.64 -24.07 -8.35
C LYS A 26 -6.50 -24.01 -9.62
N GLY A 27 -6.33 -22.95 -10.40
CA GLY A 27 -7.12 -22.70 -11.63
C GLY A 27 -8.27 -21.71 -11.45
N ASP A 28 -8.51 -21.22 -10.22
CA ASP A 28 -9.43 -20.12 -9.90
C ASP A 28 -8.63 -18.94 -9.30
N PRO A 29 -7.88 -18.18 -10.13
CA PRO A 29 -7.01 -17.13 -9.63
C PRO A 29 -7.83 -15.96 -9.08
N PHE A 30 -7.29 -15.33 -8.04
CA PHE A 30 -7.84 -14.08 -7.52
C PHE A 30 -7.73 -12.99 -8.61
N ASP A 31 -8.82 -12.28 -8.84
CA ASP A 31 -8.80 -10.99 -9.50
C ASP A 31 -9.21 -9.89 -8.50
N SER A 32 -8.81 -8.65 -8.75
CA SER A 32 -9.16 -7.51 -7.90
C SER A 32 -10.60 -7.04 -8.06
N GLY A 33 -11.47 -7.86 -8.63
CA GLY A 33 -12.90 -7.60 -8.74
C GLY A 33 -13.60 -7.70 -7.38
N HIS A 34 -14.64 -6.89 -7.19
CA HIS A 34 -15.37 -6.80 -5.93
C HIS A 34 -15.84 -8.17 -5.38
N ALA A 35 -16.26 -9.09 -6.24
CA ALA A 35 -16.71 -10.41 -5.84
C ALA A 35 -15.59 -11.26 -5.20
N HIS A 36 -14.38 -11.23 -5.78
CA HIS A 36 -13.23 -11.94 -5.24
C HIS A 36 -12.71 -11.29 -3.95
N GLU A 37 -12.69 -9.96 -3.88
CA GLU A 37 -12.38 -9.25 -2.63
C GLU A 37 -13.34 -9.62 -1.50
N GLN A 38 -14.65 -9.67 -1.75
CA GLN A 38 -15.65 -10.06 -0.76
C GLN A 38 -15.51 -11.53 -0.34
N ARG A 39 -15.27 -12.44 -1.29
CA ARG A 39 -15.03 -13.86 -1.02
C ARG A 39 -13.83 -14.05 -0.12
N TRP A 40 -12.72 -13.35 -0.41
CA TRP A 40 -11.49 -13.43 0.37
C TRP A 40 -11.68 -12.83 1.77
N HIS A 41 -12.33 -11.67 1.84
CA HIS A 41 -12.67 -11.03 3.12
C HIS A 41 -13.54 -11.94 4.00
N ALA A 42 -14.57 -12.55 3.44
CA ALA A 42 -15.45 -13.47 4.17
C ALA A 42 -14.69 -14.70 4.70
N ALA A 43 -13.83 -15.30 3.87
CA ALA A 43 -13.00 -16.43 4.28
C ALA A 43 -12.04 -16.09 5.43
N MET A 44 -11.41 -14.92 5.40
CA MET A 44 -10.58 -14.42 6.51
C MET A 44 -11.42 -14.15 7.76
N ALA A 45 -12.63 -13.59 7.60
CA ALA A 45 -13.51 -13.23 8.71
C ALA A 45 -13.99 -14.45 9.51
N GLU A 46 -14.14 -15.63 8.87
CA GLU A 46 -14.45 -16.89 9.56
C GLU A 46 -13.44 -17.24 10.66
N LEU A 47 -12.19 -16.82 10.48
CA LEU A 47 -11.08 -17.05 11.41
C LEU A 47 -10.74 -15.80 12.26
N GLY A 48 -11.41 -14.67 12.05
CA GLY A 48 -11.06 -13.37 12.63
C GLY A 48 -9.75 -12.78 12.08
N TRP A 49 -9.36 -13.18 10.87
CA TRP A 49 -8.09 -12.78 10.24
C TRP A 49 -8.23 -11.58 9.30
N GLU A 50 -9.45 -11.11 9.04
CA GLU A 50 -9.73 -9.94 8.20
C GLU A 50 -9.14 -8.64 8.77
N ILE A 51 -9.01 -8.59 10.09
CA ILE A 51 -8.42 -7.47 10.85
C ILE A 51 -7.05 -7.85 11.46
N ASN A 52 -6.26 -8.63 10.73
CA ASN A 52 -5.01 -9.22 11.22
C ASN A 52 -4.00 -8.22 11.80
N LYS A 53 -4.02 -6.97 11.33
CA LYS A 53 -3.13 -5.88 11.80
C LYS A 53 -3.75 -5.01 12.91
N TRP A 54 -5.00 -5.29 13.32
CA TRP A 54 -5.65 -4.50 14.37
C TRP A 54 -5.15 -4.93 15.76
N PRO A 55 -5.07 -3.99 16.73
CA PRO A 55 -4.76 -4.33 18.11
C PRO A 55 -5.80 -5.28 18.70
N VAL A 56 -5.39 -6.15 19.64
CA VAL A 56 -6.29 -7.08 20.34
C VAL A 56 -7.46 -6.35 21.00
N ALA A 57 -7.22 -5.14 21.55
CA ALA A 57 -8.26 -4.31 22.16
C ALA A 57 -9.39 -3.94 21.17
N PHE A 58 -9.16 -4.01 19.87
CA PHE A 58 -10.12 -3.75 18.82
C PHE A 58 -10.50 -5.03 18.05
N GLY A 59 -10.22 -6.20 18.63
CA GLY A 59 -10.61 -7.51 18.11
C GLY A 59 -9.61 -8.15 17.16
N GLY A 60 -8.42 -7.59 17.01
CA GLY A 60 -7.36 -8.20 16.20
C GLY A 60 -6.85 -9.52 16.83
N PRO A 61 -6.31 -10.45 16.02
CA PRO A 61 -5.92 -11.78 16.46
C PRO A 61 -4.65 -11.83 17.32
N GLY A 62 -3.91 -10.73 17.41
CA GLY A 62 -2.70 -10.66 18.24
C GLY A 62 -1.52 -11.46 17.69
N TRP A 63 -1.39 -11.54 16.38
CA TRP A 63 -0.32 -12.28 15.73
C TRP A 63 1.08 -11.75 16.09
N SER A 64 2.04 -12.67 16.17
CA SER A 64 3.46 -12.34 16.28
C SER A 64 3.99 -11.73 14.95
N ALA A 65 5.15 -11.08 15.02
CA ALA A 65 5.83 -10.58 13.83
C ALA A 65 6.13 -11.70 12.81
N THR A 66 6.47 -12.90 13.31
CA THR A 66 6.71 -14.08 12.47
C THR A 66 5.43 -14.54 11.77
N GLN A 67 4.29 -14.57 12.47
CA GLN A 67 3.00 -14.93 11.88
C GLN A 67 2.56 -13.91 10.81
N HIS A 68 2.75 -12.61 11.04
CA HIS A 68 2.52 -11.58 10.01
C HIS A 68 3.40 -11.80 8.79
N PHE A 69 4.68 -12.10 8.99
CA PHE A 69 5.62 -12.36 7.91
C PHE A 69 5.23 -13.61 7.10
N ILE A 70 4.84 -14.71 7.77
CA ILE A 70 4.34 -15.93 7.12
C ILE A 70 3.09 -15.60 6.30
N TRP A 71 2.11 -14.91 6.91
CA TRP A 71 0.85 -14.56 6.25
C TRP A 71 1.08 -13.74 4.97
N GLU A 72 1.90 -12.71 5.04
CA GLU A 72 2.22 -11.88 3.87
C GLU A 72 2.92 -12.69 2.77
N ARG A 73 3.80 -13.61 3.11
CA ARG A 73 4.47 -14.47 2.13
C ARG A 73 3.52 -15.46 1.47
N GLU A 74 2.71 -16.17 2.24
CA GLU A 74 1.78 -17.18 1.71
C GLU A 74 0.71 -16.53 0.83
N THR A 75 0.11 -15.44 1.27
CA THR A 75 -0.90 -14.71 0.49
C THR A 75 -0.31 -14.12 -0.78
N THR A 76 0.86 -13.48 -0.70
CA THR A 76 1.51 -12.89 -1.89
C THR A 76 1.96 -13.96 -2.89
N ALA A 77 2.48 -15.10 -2.42
CA ALA A 77 2.83 -16.23 -3.28
C ALA A 77 1.61 -16.79 -4.03
N ALA A 78 0.44 -16.75 -3.40
CA ALA A 78 -0.84 -17.14 -4.00
C ALA A 78 -1.49 -16.04 -4.87
N GLY A 79 -0.88 -14.85 -4.96
CA GLY A 79 -1.46 -13.70 -5.68
C GLY A 79 -2.62 -13.02 -4.96
N LEU A 80 -2.77 -13.25 -3.65
CA LEU A 80 -3.83 -12.70 -2.80
C LEU A 80 -3.33 -11.48 -2.02
N PRO A 81 -4.19 -10.49 -1.72
CA PRO A 81 -3.84 -9.43 -0.79
C PRO A 81 -3.80 -9.95 0.65
N ALA A 82 -2.77 -9.60 1.41
CA ALA A 82 -2.67 -9.95 2.82
C ALA A 82 -3.77 -9.30 3.69
N GLN A 83 -4.41 -8.25 3.18
CA GLN A 83 -5.51 -7.54 3.82
C GLN A 83 -6.44 -6.97 2.75
N VAL A 84 -7.75 -7.07 2.94
CA VAL A 84 -8.79 -6.42 2.15
C VAL A 84 -9.30 -5.19 2.91
N GLY A 85 -9.97 -4.26 2.22
CA GLY A 85 -10.52 -3.05 2.85
C GLY A 85 -9.68 -1.80 2.65
N GLY A 86 -8.57 -1.91 1.92
CA GLY A 86 -7.80 -0.79 1.40
C GLY A 86 -7.38 0.23 2.47
N MET A 87 -7.52 1.53 2.14
CA MET A 87 -7.08 2.63 3.01
C MET A 87 -7.90 2.75 4.30
N GLY A 88 -9.18 2.32 4.31
CA GLY A 88 -9.97 2.29 5.53
C GLY A 88 -9.37 1.36 6.57
N MET A 89 -9.08 0.13 6.16
CA MET A 89 -8.57 -0.93 7.02
C MET A 89 -7.12 -0.70 7.45
N GLY A 90 -6.25 -0.37 6.49
CA GLY A 90 -4.81 -0.29 6.74
C GLY A 90 -4.32 1.08 7.22
N MET A 91 -5.07 2.15 6.97
CA MET A 91 -4.62 3.52 7.24
C MET A 91 -5.53 4.27 8.22
N LEU A 92 -6.83 4.35 7.96
CA LEU A 92 -7.73 5.11 8.82
C LEU A 92 -8.01 4.42 10.15
N ALA A 93 -8.23 3.10 10.18
CA ALA A 93 -8.50 2.40 11.43
C ALA A 93 -7.39 2.59 12.48
N PRO A 94 -6.08 2.46 12.17
CA PRO A 94 -5.00 2.81 13.09
C PRO A 94 -5.06 4.24 13.65
N ILE A 95 -5.47 5.18 12.81
CA ILE A 95 -5.66 6.58 13.23
C ILE A 95 -6.84 6.71 14.20
N LEU A 96 -7.96 6.04 13.92
CA LEU A 96 -9.11 6.05 14.81
C LEU A 96 -8.80 5.37 16.16
N PHE A 97 -7.95 4.34 16.19
CA PHE A 97 -7.52 3.73 17.45
C PHE A 97 -6.73 4.71 18.32
N ALA A 98 -5.85 5.50 17.71
CA ALA A 98 -4.94 6.39 18.43
C ALA A 98 -5.53 7.77 18.75
N TYR A 99 -6.38 8.31 17.87
CA TYR A 99 -6.81 9.71 17.91
C TYR A 99 -8.33 9.90 17.78
N GLY A 100 -9.07 8.85 17.42
CA GLY A 100 -10.54 8.92 17.28
C GLY A 100 -11.25 8.95 18.63
N THR A 101 -12.39 9.65 18.68
CA THR A 101 -13.27 9.58 19.85
C THR A 101 -14.00 8.23 19.91
N PRO A 102 -14.53 7.83 21.08
CA PRO A 102 -15.35 6.60 21.17
C PRO A 102 -16.52 6.59 20.18
N GLU A 103 -17.15 7.75 19.94
CA GLU A 103 -18.26 7.89 19.00
C GLU A 103 -17.80 7.68 17.55
N GLN A 104 -16.63 8.21 17.18
CA GLN A 104 -16.03 8.01 15.86
C GLN A 104 -15.64 6.55 15.66
N GLN A 105 -15.05 5.92 16.67
CA GLN A 105 -14.70 4.49 16.63
C GLN A 105 -15.96 3.62 16.47
N ALA A 106 -17.00 3.88 17.26
CA ALA A 106 -18.27 3.16 17.18
C ALA A 106 -18.97 3.34 15.82
N ARG A 107 -18.85 4.52 15.21
CA ARG A 107 -19.48 4.85 13.94
C ARG A 107 -18.75 4.24 12.74
N PHE A 108 -17.43 4.32 12.68
CA PHE A 108 -16.69 4.01 11.44
C PHE A 108 -16.03 2.63 11.45
N LEU A 109 -15.52 2.14 12.58
CA LEU A 109 -14.78 0.87 12.61
C LEU A 109 -15.61 -0.35 12.19
N PRO A 110 -16.90 -0.49 12.54
CA PRO A 110 -17.72 -1.63 12.11
C PRO A 110 -17.85 -1.75 10.59
N ASP A 111 -18.02 -0.62 9.88
CA ASP A 111 -18.15 -0.62 8.42
C ASP A 111 -16.80 -0.80 7.71
N ILE A 112 -15.73 -0.28 8.30
CA ILE A 112 -14.35 -0.54 7.83
C ILE A 112 -14.04 -2.03 7.97
N ARG A 113 -14.28 -2.63 9.14
CA ARG A 113 -14.05 -4.06 9.41
C ARG A 113 -14.79 -4.95 8.42
N ALA A 114 -16.06 -4.64 8.18
CA ALA A 114 -16.91 -5.40 7.27
C ALA A 114 -16.66 -5.13 5.79
N ASN A 115 -15.67 -4.28 5.45
CA ASN A 115 -15.37 -3.84 4.08
C ASN A 115 -16.62 -3.33 3.32
N ARG A 116 -17.52 -2.62 4.04
CA ARG A 116 -18.76 -2.05 3.47
C ARG A 116 -18.57 -0.65 2.91
N VAL A 117 -17.52 0.07 3.34
CA VAL A 117 -17.22 1.43 2.95
C VAL A 117 -15.81 1.53 2.40
N ARG A 118 -15.65 2.26 1.30
CA ARG A 118 -14.34 2.55 0.69
C ARG A 118 -13.86 3.93 1.11
N TRP A 119 -12.58 4.00 1.46
CA TRP A 119 -11.92 5.23 1.88
C TRP A 119 -10.82 5.64 0.90
N CYS A 120 -10.67 6.95 0.72
CA CYS A 120 -9.52 7.52 0.01
C CYS A 120 -8.79 8.53 0.88
N GLN A 121 -7.54 8.85 0.49
CA GLN A 121 -6.65 9.76 1.20
C GLN A 121 -6.56 11.10 0.47
N GLY A 122 -6.91 12.20 1.13
CA GLY A 122 -6.82 13.56 0.62
C GLY A 122 -5.63 14.31 1.25
N TYR A 123 -4.40 14.01 0.84
CA TYR A 123 -3.19 14.64 1.40
C TYR A 123 -2.57 15.63 0.42
N SER A 124 -1.94 15.13 -0.64
CA SER A 124 -1.20 15.94 -1.60
C SER A 124 -2.08 16.96 -2.33
N GLU A 125 -1.49 18.10 -2.65
CA GLU A 125 -2.07 19.14 -3.50
C GLU A 125 -1.11 19.43 -4.66
N PRO A 126 -1.54 20.09 -5.75
CA PRO A 126 -0.68 20.40 -6.88
C PRO A 126 0.64 21.07 -6.47
N GLU A 127 0.59 21.96 -5.47
CA GLU A 127 1.74 22.71 -4.95
C GLU A 127 2.32 22.14 -3.64
N ALA A 128 1.77 21.03 -3.11
CA ALA A 128 2.17 20.46 -1.82
C ALA A 128 2.21 18.92 -1.88
N GLY A 129 3.25 18.37 -2.48
CA GLY A 129 3.58 16.93 -2.49
C GLY A 129 4.61 16.61 -1.42
N SER A 130 5.91 16.69 -1.74
CA SER A 130 7.00 16.45 -0.77
C SER A 130 7.00 17.45 0.39
N ASP A 131 6.70 18.74 0.15
CA ASP A 131 6.40 19.72 1.20
C ASP A 131 4.92 19.70 1.55
N LEU A 132 4.43 18.55 2.04
CA LEU A 132 3.02 18.35 2.38
C LEU A 132 2.50 19.40 3.39
N ALA A 133 3.37 19.90 4.28
CA ALA A 133 2.99 20.92 5.26
C ALA A 133 2.63 22.27 4.62
N ALA A 134 2.93 22.48 3.34
CA ALA A 134 2.55 23.67 2.58
C ALA A 134 1.12 23.60 2.01
N LEU A 135 0.33 22.57 2.33
CA LEU A 135 -1.05 22.41 1.86
C LEU A 135 -1.92 23.64 2.16
N ARG A 136 -2.87 23.91 1.24
CA ARG A 136 -3.70 25.13 1.24
C ARG A 136 -5.21 24.85 1.25
N THR A 137 -5.67 23.63 1.02
CA THR A 137 -7.10 23.28 1.14
C THR A 137 -7.61 23.78 2.47
N ARG A 138 -8.45 24.81 2.44
CA ARG A 138 -8.91 25.55 3.62
C ARG A 138 -10.12 24.86 4.23
N ALA A 139 -10.22 24.87 5.56
CA ALA A 139 -11.42 24.50 6.28
C ALA A 139 -11.71 25.57 7.37
N VAL A 140 -12.91 26.13 7.35
CA VAL A 140 -13.36 27.14 8.31
C VAL A 140 -14.50 26.56 9.13
N LEU A 141 -14.41 26.67 10.45
CA LEU A 141 -15.49 26.25 11.34
C LEU A 141 -16.62 27.27 11.33
N GLU A 142 -17.79 26.88 10.87
CA GLU A 142 -19.02 27.69 10.87
C GLU A 142 -20.10 26.93 11.66
N GLY A 143 -20.33 27.39 12.89
CA GLY A 143 -21.23 26.70 13.82
C GLY A 143 -20.70 25.31 14.17
N ASP A 144 -21.42 24.27 13.78
CA ASP A 144 -21.10 22.85 14.04
C ASP A 144 -20.52 22.12 12.82
N HIS A 145 -20.14 22.86 11.75
CA HIS A 145 -19.58 22.30 10.53
C HIS A 145 -18.30 23.03 10.10
N TYR A 146 -17.38 22.27 9.48
CA TYR A 146 -16.30 22.85 8.68
C TYR A 146 -16.79 23.06 7.25
N VAL A 147 -16.51 24.24 6.69
CA VAL A 147 -16.69 24.57 5.28
C VAL A 147 -15.33 24.48 4.60
N ILE A 148 -15.23 23.65 3.56
CA ILE A 148 -13.96 23.25 2.93
C ILE A 148 -13.93 23.76 1.50
N ASP A 149 -12.81 24.45 1.16
CA ASP A 149 -12.50 24.92 -0.19
C ASP A 149 -11.06 24.58 -0.56
N GLY A 150 -10.84 24.09 -1.78
CA GLY A 150 -9.52 23.74 -2.27
C GLY A 150 -9.51 22.50 -3.14
N GLU A 151 -8.37 21.84 -3.21
CA GLU A 151 -8.21 20.65 -4.05
C GLU A 151 -7.16 19.68 -3.51
N LYS A 152 -7.35 18.39 -3.84
CA LYS A 152 -6.39 17.32 -3.61
C LYS A 152 -6.03 16.63 -4.92
N ILE A 153 -4.82 16.11 -5.02
CA ILE A 153 -4.33 15.41 -6.21
C ILE A 153 -3.69 14.07 -5.83
N TRP A 154 -3.56 13.18 -6.80
CA TRP A 154 -3.03 11.83 -6.63
C TRP A 154 -3.86 10.98 -5.65
N THR A 155 -5.15 11.30 -5.53
CA THR A 155 -6.07 10.59 -4.65
C THR A 155 -6.46 9.25 -5.28
N SER A 156 -5.81 8.18 -4.82
CA SER A 156 -6.06 6.82 -5.30
C SER A 156 -7.49 6.40 -4.99
N GLY A 157 -8.20 5.88 -5.99
CA GLY A 157 -9.52 5.30 -5.82
C GLY A 157 -10.65 6.27 -5.43
N ALA A 158 -10.44 7.61 -5.48
CA ALA A 158 -11.46 8.58 -5.06
C ALA A 158 -12.79 8.44 -5.82
N HIS A 159 -12.75 8.01 -7.09
CA HIS A 159 -13.94 7.77 -7.91
C HIS A 159 -14.81 6.58 -7.42
N GLN A 160 -14.30 5.77 -6.51
CA GLN A 160 -14.99 4.62 -5.91
C GLN A 160 -15.16 4.78 -4.40
N ALA A 161 -14.62 5.86 -3.80
CA ALA A 161 -14.61 6.05 -2.36
C ALA A 161 -15.94 6.64 -1.87
N ASP A 162 -16.43 6.14 -0.73
CA ASP A 162 -17.55 6.71 0.00
C ASP A 162 -17.10 7.86 0.91
N TRP A 163 -15.90 7.74 1.46
CA TRP A 163 -15.34 8.67 2.43
C TRP A 163 -13.88 9.01 2.10
N MET A 164 -13.47 10.22 2.50
CA MET A 164 -12.09 10.67 2.45
C MET A 164 -11.60 11.03 3.86
N PHE A 165 -10.39 10.62 4.22
CA PHE A 165 -9.66 11.26 5.30
C PHE A 165 -8.70 12.30 4.73
N CYS A 166 -8.84 13.54 5.17
CA CYS A 166 -8.28 14.71 4.51
C CYS A 166 -7.49 15.59 5.47
N LEU A 167 -6.33 16.09 5.02
CA LEU A 167 -5.60 17.16 5.69
C LEU A 167 -6.05 18.50 5.13
N THR A 168 -6.48 19.39 6.01
CA THR A 168 -6.97 20.73 5.67
C THR A 168 -6.26 21.80 6.48
N ARG A 169 -6.25 23.04 5.98
CA ARG A 169 -5.70 24.22 6.62
C ARG A 169 -6.80 24.94 7.39
N THR A 170 -6.77 24.90 8.72
CA THR A 170 -7.70 25.65 9.58
C THR A 170 -7.10 26.93 10.15
N ASN A 171 -5.76 27.01 10.25
CA ASN A 171 -5.06 28.19 10.69
C ASN A 171 -3.78 28.41 9.86
N GLN A 172 -3.39 29.66 9.64
CA GLN A 172 -2.16 30.06 8.93
C GLN A 172 -1.10 30.68 9.85
N GLU A 173 -1.39 30.81 11.15
CA GLU A 173 -0.46 31.32 12.14
C GLU A 173 0.55 30.25 12.57
N GLY A 174 1.76 30.69 12.96
CA GLY A 174 2.80 29.80 13.46
C GLY A 174 3.52 29.01 12.38
N LYS A 175 3.97 27.79 12.72
CA LYS A 175 4.66 26.90 11.79
C LYS A 175 3.67 26.25 10.83
N LYS A 176 4.13 25.95 9.60
CA LYS A 176 3.30 25.29 8.56
C LYS A 176 2.52 24.07 9.09
N GLN A 177 3.09 23.34 10.02
CA GLN A 177 2.53 22.12 10.60
C GLN A 177 1.40 22.38 11.61
N GLU A 178 1.40 23.55 12.26
CA GLU A 178 0.52 23.85 13.41
C GLU A 178 -0.91 24.24 13.02
N GLY A 179 -1.18 24.57 11.79
CA GLY A 179 -2.51 24.93 11.32
C GLY A 179 -3.20 23.84 10.49
N ILE A 180 -2.75 22.61 10.56
CA ILE A 180 -3.31 21.49 9.80
C ILE A 180 -4.28 20.70 10.67
N THR A 181 -5.46 20.40 10.13
CA THR A 181 -6.52 19.63 10.80
C THR A 181 -6.89 18.41 9.97
N PHE A 182 -7.17 17.29 10.64
CA PHE A 182 -7.56 16.04 10.00
C PHE A 182 -9.09 15.89 10.04
N LEU A 183 -9.71 15.84 8.86
CA LEU A 183 -11.16 15.78 8.70
C LEU A 183 -11.59 14.52 7.93
N LEU A 184 -12.73 13.95 8.31
CA LEU A 184 -13.42 12.90 7.56
C LEU A 184 -14.53 13.54 6.73
N ILE A 185 -14.51 13.31 5.40
CA ILE A 185 -15.40 13.97 4.44
C ILE A 185 -16.20 12.88 3.71
N ASP A 186 -17.53 12.98 3.68
CA ASP A 186 -18.37 12.14 2.81
C ASP A 186 -18.17 12.60 1.36
N MET A 187 -17.72 11.69 0.49
CA MET A 187 -17.42 11.97 -0.92
C MET A 187 -18.67 12.29 -1.75
N ARG A 188 -19.87 12.04 -1.21
CA ARG A 188 -21.15 12.39 -1.81
C ARG A 188 -21.67 13.77 -1.40
N SER A 189 -20.92 14.49 -0.55
CA SER A 189 -21.30 15.84 -0.12
C SER A 189 -21.39 16.79 -1.31
N PRO A 190 -22.40 17.69 -1.36
CA PRO A 190 -22.45 18.75 -2.36
C PRO A 190 -21.15 19.56 -2.38
N GLY A 191 -20.65 19.88 -3.59
CA GLY A 191 -19.40 20.62 -3.77
C GLY A 191 -18.15 19.73 -3.90
N VAL A 192 -18.24 18.41 -3.71
CA VAL A 192 -17.17 17.48 -4.02
C VAL A 192 -17.24 17.11 -5.52
N THR A 193 -16.14 17.31 -6.25
CA THR A 193 -16.01 16.86 -7.65
C THR A 193 -14.74 16.03 -7.82
N VAL A 194 -14.88 14.86 -8.44
CA VAL A 194 -13.77 13.93 -8.71
C VAL A 194 -13.42 13.97 -10.19
N HIS A 195 -12.15 14.29 -10.47
CA HIS A 195 -11.62 14.36 -11.84
C HIS A 195 -10.62 13.22 -12.06
N PRO A 196 -10.76 12.42 -13.13
CA PRO A 196 -9.86 11.30 -13.37
C PRO A 196 -8.46 11.76 -13.77
N ILE A 197 -7.46 11.01 -13.32
CA ILE A 197 -6.08 11.08 -13.80
C ILE A 197 -5.74 9.70 -14.35
N VAL A 198 -5.52 9.63 -15.67
CA VAL A 198 -5.04 8.42 -16.33
C VAL A 198 -3.53 8.40 -16.24
N SER A 199 -2.98 7.37 -15.62
CA SER A 199 -1.54 7.20 -15.43
C SER A 199 -0.87 6.64 -16.69
N ILE A 200 0.48 6.62 -16.71
CA ILE A 200 1.27 6.17 -17.87
C ILE A 200 0.98 4.71 -18.26
N ASP A 201 0.50 3.90 -17.31
CA ASP A 201 0.04 2.52 -17.52
C ASP A 201 -1.37 2.45 -18.16
N GLY A 202 -2.02 3.59 -18.41
CA GLY A 202 -3.33 3.73 -19.05
C GLY A 202 -4.52 3.49 -18.14
N ARG A 203 -4.30 3.20 -16.86
CA ARG A 203 -5.40 2.95 -15.92
C ARG A 203 -5.86 4.22 -15.21
N HIS A 204 -7.14 4.29 -14.91
CA HIS A 204 -7.72 5.30 -14.04
C HIS A 204 -7.67 4.84 -12.60
N MET A 205 -6.56 5.11 -11.92
CA MET A 205 -6.40 4.83 -10.49
C MET A 205 -6.40 6.11 -9.65
N PHE A 206 -5.80 7.17 -10.17
CA PHE A 206 -5.62 8.43 -9.46
C PHE A 206 -6.67 9.47 -9.83
N ASN A 207 -6.88 10.43 -8.94
CA ASN A 207 -7.85 11.48 -9.15
C ASN A 207 -7.32 12.81 -8.60
N ARG A 208 -7.80 13.89 -9.19
CA ARG A 208 -7.88 15.21 -8.57
C ARG A 208 -9.27 15.35 -7.97
N VAL A 209 -9.37 15.83 -6.74
CA VAL A 209 -10.64 16.06 -6.04
C VAL A 209 -10.72 17.53 -5.67
N THR A 210 -11.77 18.23 -6.11
CA THR A 210 -12.02 19.65 -5.79
C THR A 210 -13.13 19.78 -4.77
N PHE A 211 -13.02 20.77 -3.91
CA PHE A 211 -13.97 21.11 -2.87
C PHE A 211 -14.42 22.55 -3.05
N GLU A 212 -15.73 22.77 -3.17
CA GLU A 212 -16.36 24.08 -3.32
C GLU A 212 -17.46 24.23 -2.26
N GLY A 213 -17.12 24.87 -1.13
CA GLY A 213 -18.03 25.07 0.00
C GLY A 213 -18.51 23.75 0.63
N VAL A 214 -17.70 22.69 0.59
CA VAL A 214 -18.08 21.35 1.12
C VAL A 214 -18.22 21.41 2.63
N ARG A 215 -19.36 20.94 3.14
CA ARG A 215 -19.65 20.94 4.57
C ARG A 215 -19.43 19.56 5.18
N THR A 216 -18.64 19.51 6.26
CA THR A 216 -18.51 18.29 7.08
C THR A 216 -18.73 18.65 8.55
N PRO A 217 -19.46 17.83 9.32
CA PRO A 217 -19.68 18.07 10.74
C PRO A 217 -18.37 18.20 11.53
N ALA A 218 -18.31 19.10 12.51
CA ALA A 218 -17.16 19.24 13.40
C ALA A 218 -16.83 17.93 14.15
N ALA A 219 -17.85 17.09 14.38
CA ALA A 219 -17.70 15.75 14.94
C ALA A 219 -16.88 14.79 14.05
N ASN A 220 -16.66 15.11 12.78
CA ASN A 220 -15.82 14.35 11.85
C ASN A 220 -14.33 14.77 11.93
N ARG A 221 -13.95 15.69 12.82
CA ARG A 221 -12.54 16.02 13.08
C ARG A 221 -11.91 14.93 13.94
N VAL A 222 -10.79 14.36 13.48
CA VAL A 222 -10.00 13.39 14.23
C VAL A 222 -8.85 14.13 14.93
N GLY A 223 -8.72 13.92 16.23
CA GLY A 223 -7.82 14.71 17.09
C GLY A 223 -8.31 16.13 17.32
N ARG A 224 -7.40 17.02 17.79
CA ARG A 224 -7.73 18.44 18.02
C ARG A 224 -7.51 19.25 16.75
N GLU A 225 -8.17 20.40 16.67
CA GLU A 225 -7.89 21.37 15.62
C GLU A 225 -6.42 21.82 15.67
N GLY A 226 -5.78 21.88 14.52
CA GLY A 226 -4.35 22.19 14.41
C GLY A 226 -3.40 21.01 14.65
N GLU A 227 -3.87 19.85 15.14
CA GLU A 227 -3.04 18.66 15.40
C GLU A 227 -2.98 17.66 14.23
N GLY A 228 -3.60 17.97 13.10
CA GLY A 228 -3.66 17.06 11.94
C GLY A 228 -2.31 16.61 11.43
N TRP A 229 -1.25 17.42 11.60
CA TRP A 229 0.11 16.99 11.26
C TRP A 229 0.63 15.87 12.17
N THR A 230 0.29 15.90 13.45
CA THR A 230 0.66 14.83 14.41
C THR A 230 -0.08 13.55 14.07
N VAL A 231 -1.39 13.65 13.76
CA VAL A 231 -2.20 12.54 13.27
C VAL A 231 -1.62 11.94 11.99
N ALA A 232 -1.27 12.77 11.00
CA ALA A 232 -0.67 12.34 9.76
C ALA A 232 0.70 11.65 9.96
N LYS A 233 1.56 12.13 10.87
CA LYS A 233 2.83 11.47 11.19
C LYS A 233 2.62 10.08 11.77
N GLY A 234 1.62 9.89 12.62
CA GLY A 234 1.24 8.58 13.13
C GLY A 234 0.93 7.61 11.99
N LEU A 235 0.13 8.04 11.01
CA LEU A 235 -0.18 7.25 9.82
C LEU A 235 1.05 6.89 9.00
N LEU A 236 1.85 7.89 8.63
CA LEU A 236 3.05 7.72 7.80
C LEU A 236 4.09 6.79 8.44
N THR A 237 4.10 6.65 9.75
CA THR A 237 4.97 5.72 10.47
C THR A 237 4.52 4.27 10.24
N HIS A 238 3.22 4.01 10.30
CA HIS A 238 2.65 2.69 10.00
C HIS A 238 2.75 2.31 8.51
N GLU A 239 2.54 3.27 7.61
CA GLU A 239 2.60 3.07 6.17
C GLU A 239 3.99 2.62 5.69
N ARG A 240 5.05 3.23 6.22
CA ARG A 240 6.44 2.95 5.78
C ARG A 240 6.90 1.53 6.03
N THR A 241 6.43 0.87 7.09
CA THR A 241 6.77 -0.54 7.35
C THR A 241 6.18 -1.49 6.32
N GLY A 242 5.06 -1.12 5.67
CA GLY A 242 4.45 -1.89 4.58
C GLY A 242 5.03 -1.61 3.18
N GLN A 243 5.91 -0.61 3.03
CA GLN A 243 6.46 -0.20 1.72
C GLN A 243 7.82 -0.82 1.39
N ALA A 244 8.25 -1.85 2.12
CA ALA A 244 9.48 -2.59 1.80
C ALA A 244 9.34 -3.49 0.57
N TYR A 245 8.12 -3.80 0.14
CA TYR A 245 7.79 -4.66 -1.02
C TYR A 245 8.49 -6.03 -1.00
N VAL A 246 8.92 -6.54 0.16
CA VAL A 246 9.70 -7.78 0.27
C VAL A 246 8.91 -8.97 -0.24
N SER A 247 7.70 -9.21 0.29
CA SER A 247 6.87 -10.36 -0.09
C SER A 247 6.51 -10.30 -1.58
N LEU A 248 6.15 -9.12 -2.11
CA LEU A 248 5.89 -8.93 -3.53
C LEU A 248 7.14 -9.25 -4.37
N SER A 249 8.31 -8.74 -3.99
CA SER A 249 9.56 -8.97 -4.72
C SER A 249 9.98 -10.43 -4.69
N LEU A 250 9.76 -11.16 -3.59
CA LEU A 250 10.00 -12.60 -3.49
C LEU A 250 9.07 -13.39 -4.43
N SER A 251 7.79 -13.05 -4.49
CA SER A 251 6.84 -13.64 -5.44
C SER A 251 7.22 -13.36 -6.89
N LEU A 252 7.58 -12.10 -7.20
CA LEU A 252 8.06 -11.72 -8.52
C LEU A 252 9.34 -12.48 -8.91
N LEU A 253 10.30 -12.62 -7.98
CA LEU A 253 11.53 -13.39 -8.22
C LEU A 253 11.25 -14.86 -8.54
N ALA A 254 10.32 -15.49 -7.81
CA ALA A 254 9.93 -16.88 -8.06
C ALA A 254 9.33 -17.05 -9.47
N ARG A 255 8.35 -16.19 -9.82
CA ARG A 255 7.73 -16.17 -11.15
C ARG A 255 8.74 -15.86 -12.26
N LEU A 256 9.66 -14.93 -12.03
CA LEU A 256 10.69 -14.57 -13.01
C LEU A 256 11.66 -15.73 -13.27
N ARG A 257 12.05 -16.47 -12.23
CA ARG A 257 12.87 -17.68 -12.38
C ARG A 257 12.16 -18.75 -13.21
N GLU A 258 10.88 -18.96 -12.97
CA GLU A 258 10.07 -19.91 -13.74
C GLU A 258 9.94 -19.47 -15.22
N ALA A 259 9.62 -18.20 -15.46
CA ALA A 259 9.55 -17.62 -16.79
C ALA A 259 10.88 -17.74 -17.52
N ALA A 260 11.99 -17.32 -16.90
CA ALA A 260 13.32 -17.36 -17.50
C ALA A 260 13.87 -18.78 -17.74
N ALA A 261 13.36 -19.78 -17.01
CA ALA A 261 13.68 -21.19 -17.27
C ALA A 261 12.94 -21.75 -18.50
N SER A 262 11.82 -21.16 -18.89
CA SER A 262 10.97 -21.64 -19.99
C SER A 262 11.15 -20.88 -21.31
N VAL A 263 11.60 -19.62 -21.26
CA VAL A 263 11.68 -18.74 -22.43
C VAL A 263 13.04 -18.82 -23.12
N PRO A 264 13.08 -19.03 -24.45
CA PRO A 264 14.32 -18.90 -25.21
C PRO A 264 14.77 -17.43 -25.25
N GLY A 265 15.99 -17.16 -24.83
CA GLY A 265 16.65 -15.89 -25.07
C GLY A 265 17.06 -15.70 -26.54
N ALA A 266 17.69 -14.57 -26.85
CA ALA A 266 18.13 -14.22 -28.20
C ALA A 266 19.04 -15.24 -28.86
N SER A 267 19.74 -16.07 -28.07
CA SER A 267 20.63 -17.15 -28.53
C SER A 267 19.92 -18.48 -28.78
N GLY A 268 18.60 -18.57 -28.60
CA GLY A 268 17.83 -19.82 -28.60
C GLY A 268 18.02 -20.69 -27.36
N ARG A 269 18.79 -20.23 -26.37
CA ARG A 269 18.94 -20.86 -25.05
C ARG A 269 17.95 -20.20 -24.08
N ARG A 270 17.68 -20.87 -22.94
CA ARG A 270 16.86 -20.25 -21.87
C ARG A 270 17.53 -18.97 -21.36
N LEU A 271 16.74 -18.00 -20.92
CA LEU A 271 17.28 -16.77 -20.33
C LEU A 271 18.19 -17.02 -19.13
N LEU A 272 17.91 -18.05 -18.31
CA LEU A 272 18.77 -18.46 -17.20
C LEU A 272 20.11 -19.02 -17.65
N ASP A 273 20.27 -19.45 -18.90
CA ASP A 273 21.55 -19.93 -19.46
C ASP A 273 22.42 -18.77 -19.98
N ASP A 274 21.90 -17.53 -20.03
CA ASP A 274 22.66 -16.31 -20.28
C ASP A 274 23.36 -15.88 -18.99
N PRO A 275 24.72 -15.89 -18.94
CA PRO A 275 25.46 -15.55 -17.72
C PRO A 275 25.23 -14.10 -17.25
N GLY A 276 24.97 -13.17 -18.19
CA GLY A 276 24.72 -11.77 -17.87
C GLY A 276 23.37 -11.57 -17.18
N PHE A 277 22.31 -12.19 -17.73
CA PHE A 277 20.97 -12.16 -17.13
C PHE A 277 20.96 -12.88 -15.77
N ALA A 278 21.47 -14.13 -15.74
CA ALA A 278 21.49 -14.95 -14.54
C ALA A 278 22.32 -14.30 -13.40
N GLY A 279 23.45 -13.67 -13.74
CA GLY A 279 24.30 -12.96 -12.79
C GLY A 279 23.57 -11.77 -12.15
N ARG A 280 22.93 -10.90 -12.95
CA ARG A 280 22.15 -9.77 -12.45
C ARG A 280 20.93 -10.20 -11.61
N LEU A 281 20.24 -11.25 -12.03
CA LEU A 281 19.11 -11.83 -11.28
C LEU A 281 19.57 -12.39 -9.92
N SER A 282 20.73 -13.07 -9.90
CA SER A 282 21.32 -13.59 -8.66
C SER A 282 21.71 -12.47 -7.68
N LEU A 283 22.31 -11.38 -8.17
CA LEU A 283 22.61 -10.22 -7.33
C LEU A 283 21.35 -9.60 -6.74
N ALA A 284 20.29 -9.43 -7.54
CA ALA A 284 19.01 -8.92 -7.05
C ALA A 284 18.37 -9.85 -6.01
N ALA A 285 18.50 -11.17 -6.17
CA ALA A 285 18.03 -12.14 -5.18
C ALA A 285 18.79 -12.04 -3.85
N ILE A 286 20.11 -11.85 -3.88
CA ILE A 286 20.93 -11.65 -2.68
C ILE A 286 20.54 -10.36 -1.94
N GLU A 287 20.36 -9.25 -2.68
CA GLU A 287 19.89 -7.99 -2.09
C GLU A 287 18.50 -8.13 -1.46
N LEU A 288 17.61 -8.88 -2.10
CA LEU A 288 16.25 -9.12 -1.61
C LEU A 288 16.25 -9.96 -0.32
N GLU A 289 17.06 -11.01 -0.23
CA GLU A 289 17.20 -11.79 1.01
C GLU A 289 17.76 -10.94 2.16
N ALA A 290 18.75 -10.09 1.90
CA ALA A 290 19.27 -9.15 2.90
C ALA A 290 18.20 -8.16 3.37
N LEU A 291 17.36 -7.67 2.44
CA LEU A 291 16.25 -6.79 2.74
C LEU A 291 15.18 -7.50 3.59
N ALA A 292 14.85 -8.75 3.25
CA ALA A 292 13.88 -9.56 3.99
C ALA A 292 14.30 -9.79 5.44
N MET A 293 15.59 -10.07 5.68
CA MET A 293 16.13 -10.19 7.03
C MET A 293 16.08 -8.87 7.80
N THR A 294 16.31 -7.75 7.11
CA THR A 294 16.24 -6.41 7.70
C THR A 294 14.80 -6.02 8.06
N GLU A 295 13.84 -6.34 7.20
CA GLU A 295 12.41 -6.14 7.46
C GLU A 295 11.95 -6.96 8.67
N LEU A 296 12.26 -8.26 8.73
CA LEU A 296 11.90 -9.12 9.84
C LEU A 296 12.47 -8.62 11.18
N ARG A 297 13.72 -8.14 11.18
CA ARG A 297 14.31 -7.52 12.35
C ARG A 297 13.56 -6.27 12.79
N THR A 298 13.24 -5.37 11.85
CA THR A 298 12.50 -4.13 12.12
C THR A 298 11.09 -4.43 12.67
N LEU A 299 10.38 -5.40 12.08
CA LEU A 299 9.08 -5.85 12.57
C LEU A 299 9.16 -6.42 13.99
N SER A 300 10.22 -7.17 14.30
CA SER A 300 10.45 -7.73 15.63
C SER A 300 10.73 -6.62 16.67
N GLU A 301 11.50 -5.59 16.32
CA GLU A 301 11.75 -4.41 17.15
C GLU A 301 10.44 -3.66 17.46
N VAL A 302 9.61 -3.45 16.42
CA VAL A 302 8.27 -2.82 16.58
C VAL A 302 7.35 -3.67 17.47
N ALA A 303 7.36 -4.99 17.33
CA ALA A 303 6.56 -5.89 18.18
C ALA A 303 6.98 -5.84 19.65
N MET A 304 8.24 -5.50 19.93
CA MET A 304 8.75 -5.26 21.29
C MET A 304 8.45 -3.84 21.84
N GLY A 305 7.70 -3.03 21.07
CA GLY A 305 7.30 -1.68 21.47
C GLY A 305 8.27 -0.57 21.08
N GLU A 306 9.29 -0.87 20.28
CA GLU A 306 10.19 0.15 19.74
C GLU A 306 9.51 0.91 18.59
N ALA A 307 9.71 2.22 18.53
CA ALA A 307 9.21 3.01 17.39
C ALA A 307 10.01 2.67 16.13
N PRO A 308 9.37 2.48 14.96
CA PRO A 308 10.09 2.30 13.70
C PRO A 308 11.00 3.51 13.47
N GLY A 309 12.30 3.27 13.47
CA GLY A 309 13.31 4.29 13.27
C GLY A 309 13.50 4.66 11.78
N ALA A 310 14.62 5.31 11.47
CA ALA A 310 15.00 5.63 10.11
C ALA A 310 15.28 4.38 9.23
N GLN A 311 15.33 3.19 9.83
CA GLN A 311 15.36 1.90 9.12
C GLN A 311 14.18 1.74 8.15
N SER A 312 13.00 2.26 8.51
CA SER A 312 11.83 2.24 7.62
C SER A 312 12.06 3.01 6.31
N SER A 313 12.85 4.10 6.35
CA SER A 313 13.25 4.82 5.14
C SER A 313 14.22 4.01 4.26
N MET A 314 15.14 3.25 4.87
CA MET A 314 16.04 2.35 4.14
C MET A 314 15.27 1.19 3.51
N LEU A 315 14.33 0.59 4.25
CA LEU A 315 13.45 -0.47 3.74
C LEU A 315 12.69 0.01 2.51
N LYS A 316 12.07 1.19 2.58
CA LYS A 316 11.35 1.80 1.45
C LYS A 316 12.26 2.03 0.24
N LEU A 317 13.43 2.63 0.42
CA LEU A 317 14.38 2.89 -0.66
C LEU A 317 14.81 1.60 -1.36
N LYS A 318 15.30 0.62 -0.59
CA LYS A 318 15.79 -0.64 -1.16
C LYS A 318 14.67 -1.49 -1.73
N GLY A 319 13.52 -1.54 -1.07
CA GLY A 319 12.36 -2.24 -1.57
C GLY A 319 11.87 -1.67 -2.91
N THR A 320 11.82 -0.33 -3.03
CA THR A 320 11.48 0.33 -4.29
C THR A 320 12.47 0.00 -5.41
N GLU A 321 13.78 0.10 -5.15
CA GLU A 321 14.82 -0.24 -6.13
C GLU A 321 14.70 -1.70 -6.61
N ILE A 322 14.47 -2.64 -5.68
CA ILE A 322 14.38 -4.07 -6.00
C ILE A 322 13.10 -4.38 -6.78
N VAL A 323 11.93 -3.91 -6.33
CA VAL A 323 10.66 -4.22 -7.02
C VAL A 323 10.64 -3.61 -8.44
N GLN A 324 11.19 -2.42 -8.64
CA GLN A 324 11.33 -1.83 -9.97
C GLN A 324 12.25 -2.66 -10.86
N ARG A 325 13.39 -3.12 -10.34
CA ARG A 325 14.32 -4.01 -11.06
C ARG A 325 13.67 -5.34 -11.43
N MET A 326 12.81 -5.92 -10.57
CA MET A 326 12.06 -7.14 -10.91
C MET A 326 11.16 -6.92 -12.12
N THR A 327 10.45 -5.79 -12.20
CA THR A 327 9.62 -5.48 -13.36
C THR A 327 10.44 -5.23 -14.63
N GLU A 328 11.65 -4.66 -14.51
CA GLU A 328 12.60 -4.51 -15.62
C GLU A 328 13.06 -5.87 -16.16
N PHE A 329 13.39 -6.83 -15.30
CA PHE A 329 13.75 -8.18 -15.72
C PHE A 329 12.62 -8.89 -16.46
N PHE A 330 11.35 -8.69 -16.04
CA PHE A 330 10.22 -9.25 -16.76
C PHE A 330 10.08 -8.67 -18.17
N VAL A 331 10.21 -7.34 -18.30
CA VAL A 331 10.15 -6.67 -19.63
C VAL A 331 11.32 -7.12 -20.50
N GLU A 332 12.54 -7.19 -19.95
CA GLU A 332 13.71 -7.70 -20.66
C GLU A 332 13.52 -9.15 -21.10
N GLY A 333 13.02 -9.99 -20.20
CA GLY A 333 12.77 -11.40 -20.49
C GLY A 333 11.66 -11.66 -21.50
N ALA A 334 10.62 -10.84 -21.48
CA ALA A 334 9.55 -10.89 -22.48
C ALA A 334 10.00 -10.37 -23.86
N GLY A 335 11.01 -9.48 -23.89
CA GLY A 335 11.51 -8.90 -25.13
C GLY A 335 10.41 -8.26 -25.97
N PRO A 336 10.28 -8.59 -27.27
CA PRO A 336 9.25 -8.02 -28.14
C PRO A 336 7.81 -8.27 -27.66
N TYR A 337 7.58 -9.32 -26.87
CA TYR A 337 6.25 -9.66 -26.34
C TYR A 337 5.79 -8.73 -25.22
N ALA A 338 6.69 -7.94 -24.62
CA ALA A 338 6.31 -6.87 -23.70
C ALA A 338 5.88 -5.58 -24.42
N ALA A 339 6.19 -5.41 -25.73
CA ALA A 339 5.88 -4.19 -26.45
C ALA A 339 4.37 -3.90 -26.61
N PRO A 340 3.48 -4.89 -26.83
CA PRO A 340 2.06 -4.66 -26.80
C PRO A 340 1.63 -4.16 -25.42
N TRP A 341 0.96 -3.01 -25.38
CA TRP A 341 0.47 -2.42 -24.15
C TRP A 341 -1.05 -2.61 -24.07
N PHE A 342 -1.48 -3.24 -22.99
CA PHE A 342 -2.87 -3.46 -22.67
C PHE A 342 -3.15 -2.88 -21.29
N PRO A 343 -3.98 -1.82 -21.15
CA PRO A 343 -4.30 -1.22 -19.87
C PRO A 343 -5.11 -2.15 -18.96
N GLU A 344 -5.77 -3.14 -19.53
CA GLU A 344 -6.45 -4.19 -18.77
C GLU A 344 -5.48 -5.34 -18.48
N VAL A 345 -5.44 -5.77 -17.22
CA VAL A 345 -4.55 -6.87 -16.76
C VAL A 345 -4.83 -8.20 -17.49
N ARG A 346 -6.03 -8.36 -18.03
CA ARG A 346 -6.39 -9.42 -18.98
C ARG A 346 -6.32 -8.81 -20.38
N GLY A 347 -5.24 -9.09 -21.09
CA GLY A 347 -5.11 -8.73 -22.50
C GLY A 347 -6.24 -9.28 -23.37
N PRO A 348 -6.32 -8.88 -24.64
CA PRO A 348 -7.32 -9.40 -25.57
C PRO A 348 -7.20 -10.93 -25.65
N PRO A 349 -8.29 -11.65 -25.99
CA PRO A 349 -8.34 -13.10 -26.04
C PRO A 349 -7.33 -13.76 -27.00
N GLU A 350 -6.76 -12.98 -27.92
CA GLU A 350 -5.72 -13.41 -28.84
C GLU A 350 -4.42 -12.64 -28.55
N THR A 351 -3.59 -13.18 -27.66
CA THR A 351 -2.30 -12.59 -27.35
C THR A 351 -1.17 -13.35 -28.05
N VAL A 352 -0.19 -12.61 -28.54
CA VAL A 352 1.01 -13.15 -29.16
C VAL A 352 2.10 -13.25 -28.07
N GLY A 353 2.67 -14.43 -27.92
CA GLY A 353 3.73 -14.68 -26.95
C GLY A 353 3.27 -15.45 -25.70
N PRO A 354 4.13 -15.59 -24.69
CA PRO A 354 3.79 -16.31 -23.47
C PRO A 354 2.81 -15.52 -22.61
N ASP A 355 1.83 -16.17 -21.99
CA ASP A 355 0.77 -15.56 -21.19
C ASP A 355 1.30 -14.66 -20.05
N TRP A 356 2.42 -15.03 -19.45
CA TRP A 356 3.03 -14.26 -18.38
C TRP A 356 3.58 -12.89 -18.82
N ALA A 357 3.89 -12.71 -20.12
CA ALA A 357 4.48 -11.47 -20.65
C ALA A 357 3.48 -10.33 -20.80
N GLN A 358 2.19 -10.64 -20.93
CA GLN A 358 1.14 -9.67 -21.25
C GLN A 358 0.96 -8.56 -20.20
N PRO A 359 0.91 -8.81 -18.89
CA PRO A 359 0.69 -7.76 -17.90
C PRO A 359 1.98 -7.01 -17.55
N GLU A 360 3.14 -7.41 -18.06
CA GLU A 360 4.40 -6.95 -17.50
C GLU A 360 4.74 -5.50 -17.88
N MET A 361 4.33 -5.03 -19.07
CA MET A 361 4.49 -3.63 -19.43
C MET A 361 3.66 -2.71 -18.53
N VAL A 362 2.42 -3.09 -18.23
CA VAL A 362 1.55 -2.32 -17.32
C VAL A 362 2.16 -2.27 -15.92
N ARG A 363 2.64 -3.41 -15.39
CA ARG A 363 3.31 -3.48 -14.08
C ARG A 363 4.60 -2.66 -14.03
N TYR A 364 5.39 -2.71 -15.11
CA TYR A 364 6.61 -1.90 -15.23
C TYR A 364 6.28 -0.41 -15.17
N LEU A 365 5.30 0.06 -15.94
CA LEU A 365 4.91 1.46 -16.00
C LEU A 365 4.30 1.93 -14.65
N GLU A 366 3.40 1.16 -14.06
CA GLU A 366 2.83 1.45 -12.73
C GLU A 366 3.90 1.52 -11.66
N GLY A 367 4.85 0.58 -11.67
CA GLY A 367 5.94 0.49 -10.70
C GLY A 367 6.84 1.72 -10.66
N ARG A 368 6.85 2.58 -11.68
CA ARG A 368 7.65 3.83 -11.68
C ARG A 368 7.19 4.82 -10.61
N ALA A 369 5.91 4.77 -10.21
CA ALA A 369 5.38 5.61 -9.14
C ALA A 369 5.94 5.26 -7.75
N ALA A 370 6.45 4.06 -7.53
CA ALA A 370 6.92 3.59 -6.23
C ALA A 370 8.07 4.45 -5.64
N SER A 371 8.96 5.02 -6.48
CA SER A 371 10.03 5.91 -6.04
C SER A 371 9.54 7.32 -5.67
N ILE A 372 8.28 7.65 -5.97
CA ILE A 372 7.69 8.99 -5.73
C ILE A 372 6.66 8.91 -4.59
N ALA A 373 5.78 7.91 -4.62
CA ALA A 373 4.70 7.73 -3.67
C ALA A 373 5.20 7.41 -2.25
N GLY A 374 4.41 7.77 -1.24
CA GLY A 374 4.74 7.47 0.17
C GLY A 374 5.97 8.21 0.70
N GLY A 375 6.29 9.37 0.14
CA GLY A 375 7.54 10.12 0.34
C GLY A 375 8.61 9.69 -0.63
N SER A 376 9.02 10.62 -1.51
CA SER A 376 9.98 10.30 -2.57
C SER A 376 11.31 9.76 -2.02
N ASP A 377 12.05 9.07 -2.88
CA ASP A 377 13.36 8.51 -2.51
C ASP A 377 14.31 9.58 -1.98
N GLU A 378 14.24 10.83 -2.48
CA GLU A 378 15.00 11.97 -1.98
C GLU A 378 14.60 12.34 -0.55
N ILE A 379 13.29 12.33 -0.24
CA ILE A 379 12.79 12.56 1.11
C ILE A 379 13.27 11.45 2.05
N GLN A 380 13.26 10.20 1.63
CA GLN A 380 13.76 9.09 2.43
C GLN A 380 15.27 9.24 2.71
N ARG A 381 16.07 9.63 1.71
CA ARG A 381 17.49 9.92 1.88
C ARG A 381 17.72 11.09 2.86
N ASN A 382 16.92 12.15 2.77
CA ASN A 382 16.98 13.28 3.71
C ASN A 382 16.66 12.84 5.15
N ILE A 383 15.68 11.95 5.34
CA ILE A 383 15.34 11.40 6.66
C ILE A 383 16.54 10.62 7.23
N ILE A 384 17.16 9.76 6.42
CA ILE A 384 18.33 8.99 6.82
C ILE A 384 19.50 9.93 7.15
N ALA A 385 19.80 10.90 6.29
CA ALA A 385 20.87 11.88 6.51
C ALA A 385 20.70 12.60 7.84
N LYS A 386 19.51 13.12 8.10
CA LYS A 386 19.20 13.88 9.32
C LYS A 386 19.16 13.02 10.58
N HIS A 387 18.55 11.84 10.56
CA HIS A 387 18.26 11.09 11.78
C HIS A 387 19.26 9.97 12.06
N VAL A 388 19.96 9.46 11.05
CA VAL A 388 21.00 8.42 11.20
C VAL A 388 22.39 9.04 11.16
N LEU A 389 22.68 9.81 10.10
CA LEU A 389 24.02 10.38 9.87
C LEU A 389 24.21 11.70 10.62
N ARG A 390 23.13 12.35 11.06
CA ARG A 390 23.15 13.66 11.78
C ARG A 390 23.81 14.79 10.96
N LEU A 391 23.59 14.75 9.66
CA LEU A 391 24.04 15.76 8.69
C LEU A 391 22.98 16.88 8.54
#